data_c21e29597616e1e09cb40678d22db902
#
_entry.id   c21e29597616e1e09cb40678d22db902
#
_cell.length_a   1.000
_cell.length_b   1.000
_cell.length_c   1.000
_cell.angle_alpha   90.00
_cell.angle_beta   90.00
_cell.angle_gamma   90.00
#
_symmetry.space_group_name_H-M   'P 1'
#
loop_
_entity.id
_entity.type
_entity.pdbx_description
1 polymer ?
#
loop_
_entity_poly.entity_id
_entity_poly.type
_entity_poly.pdbx_seq_one_letter_code
_entity_poly.pdbx_strand_id
1 'polypeptide(L)'
;MISKGCEQCAKGGKMVLFVYGYCDQRDCFYCPLGENRKNVTDVYANERLVETDEDIIEEARRMDALGTSITGGEPQEAMEKTCRYLRLLKDEFGEDHHTHLYTGITGGRENMRRLSEAGLDEIRFHPPYEQWGELHGTEWEEILHIAREEGMTPAFEIPGIRAEEEFLEFLDEGAADFCNINEFEMSDGNYRRMQEKGYELQDGHMSAVEGSK
;
A
#
# COMPACT_ATOMS: atom_id res chain seq x y z
N MET A 1 13.53 4.00 -12.58
CA MET A 1 12.66 5.22 -12.67
C MET A 1 11.90 5.30 -11.34
N ILE A 2 11.75 6.48 -10.74
CA ILE A 2 10.97 6.63 -9.50
C ILE A 2 9.49 6.76 -9.91
N SER A 3 8.58 6.09 -9.22
CA SER A 3 7.14 6.18 -9.54
C SER A 3 6.58 7.57 -9.25
N LYS A 4 5.48 7.94 -9.92
CA LYS A 4 4.80 9.23 -9.71
C LYS A 4 4.37 9.40 -8.24
N GLY A 5 3.88 8.31 -7.62
CA GLY A 5 3.52 8.30 -6.21
C GLY A 5 4.70 8.61 -5.29
N CYS A 6 5.86 7.99 -5.52
CA CYS A 6 7.07 8.24 -4.75
C CYS A 6 7.64 9.66 -4.95
N GLU A 7 7.59 10.20 -6.19
CA GLU A 7 8.00 11.58 -6.45
C GLU A 7 7.15 12.60 -5.67
N GLN A 8 5.84 12.37 -5.59
CA GLN A 8 4.92 13.21 -4.83
C GLN A 8 5.14 13.09 -3.33
N CYS A 9 5.39 11.85 -2.84
CA CYS A 9 5.71 11.59 -1.44
C CYS A 9 6.99 12.33 -1.01
N ALA A 10 8.06 12.26 -1.82
CA ALA A 10 9.31 12.98 -1.57
C ALA A 10 9.15 14.51 -1.49
N LYS A 11 8.11 15.06 -2.12
CA LYS A 11 7.76 16.49 -2.06
C LYS A 11 6.85 16.84 -0.88
N GLY A 12 6.43 15.86 -0.07
CA GLY A 12 5.41 16.04 0.97
C GLY A 12 3.99 16.27 0.44
N GLY A 13 3.77 16.03 -0.86
CA GLY A 13 2.48 16.27 -1.55
C GLY A 13 1.59 15.04 -1.66
N LYS A 14 1.79 14.01 -0.83
CA LYS A 14 0.98 12.77 -0.88
C LYS A 14 0.21 12.60 0.42
N MET A 15 -1.10 12.78 0.37
CA MET A 15 -1.99 12.48 1.50
C MET A 15 -2.10 10.97 1.68
N VAL A 16 -2.14 10.50 2.92
CA VAL A 16 -2.43 9.11 3.27
C VAL A 16 -3.88 8.99 3.71
N LEU A 17 -4.68 8.20 3.03
CA LEU A 17 -6.07 7.91 3.39
C LEU A 17 -6.19 6.45 3.86
N PHE A 18 -6.30 6.28 5.17
CA PHE A 18 -6.56 5.00 5.80
C PHE A 18 -8.06 4.73 5.76
N VAL A 19 -8.48 3.67 5.07
CA VAL A 19 -9.91 3.43 4.79
C VAL A 19 -10.54 2.31 5.61
N TYR A 20 -9.73 1.38 6.13
CA TYR A 20 -10.23 0.17 6.77
C TYR A 20 -9.16 -0.54 7.59
N GLY A 21 -9.43 -0.93 8.82
CA GLY A 21 -8.43 -1.51 9.74
C GLY A 21 -8.41 -3.02 9.83
N TYR A 22 -9.29 -3.73 9.12
CA TYR A 22 -9.29 -5.19 9.08
C TYR A 22 -8.41 -5.70 7.93
N CYS A 23 -7.89 -6.91 8.08
CA CYS A 23 -7.14 -7.65 7.08
C CYS A 23 -7.33 -9.15 7.39
N ASP A 24 -8.48 -9.68 7.00
CA ASP A 24 -8.90 -11.03 7.39
C ASP A 24 -8.13 -12.13 6.66
N GLN A 25 -7.58 -11.80 5.49
CA GLN A 25 -6.84 -12.75 4.65
C GLN A 25 -5.34 -12.80 4.94
N ARG A 26 -4.81 -11.94 5.82
CA ARG A 26 -3.38 -11.78 6.08
C ARG A 26 -3.07 -11.64 7.57
N ASP A 27 -1.96 -12.23 7.97
CA ASP A 27 -1.40 -12.08 9.31
C ASP A 27 0.12 -11.88 9.22
N CYS A 28 0.55 -10.80 8.58
CA CYS A 28 1.97 -10.48 8.40
C CYS A 28 2.63 -10.19 9.76
N PHE A 29 3.68 -10.92 10.11
CA PHE A 29 4.38 -10.75 11.39
C PHE A 29 5.01 -9.36 11.55
N TYR A 30 5.29 -8.71 10.43
CA TYR A 30 5.92 -7.40 10.32
C TYR A 30 4.92 -6.25 10.11
N CYS A 31 3.62 -6.50 10.12
CA CYS A 31 2.62 -5.46 9.87
C CYS A 31 2.79 -4.29 10.87
N PRO A 32 3.14 -3.08 10.40
CA PRO A 32 3.43 -1.95 11.28
C PRO A 32 2.18 -1.26 11.81
N LEU A 33 0.98 -1.74 11.42
CA LEU A 33 -0.27 -1.12 11.81
C LEU A 33 -0.43 -1.09 13.33
N GLY A 34 -0.56 0.10 13.90
CA GLY A 34 -0.73 0.29 15.33
C GLY A 34 -2.04 -0.30 15.86
N GLU A 35 -2.03 -0.72 17.12
CA GLU A 35 -3.18 -1.38 17.77
C GLU A 35 -4.47 -0.53 17.73
N ASN A 36 -4.35 0.79 17.74
CA ASN A 36 -5.48 1.73 17.64
C ASN A 36 -6.09 1.82 16.25
N ARG A 37 -5.43 1.26 15.23
CA ARG A 37 -5.90 1.23 13.83
C ARG A 37 -6.32 -0.17 13.39
N LYS A 38 -6.02 -1.21 14.16
CA LYS A 38 -6.43 -2.59 13.88
C LYS A 38 -7.90 -2.82 14.22
N ASN A 39 -8.57 -3.59 13.37
CA ASN A 39 -9.96 -4.01 13.56
C ASN A 39 -10.96 -2.87 13.78
N VAL A 40 -10.73 -1.73 13.13
CA VAL A 40 -11.63 -0.58 13.14
C VAL A 40 -12.16 -0.29 11.74
N THR A 41 -13.32 0.33 11.68
CA THR A 41 -13.91 0.81 10.41
C THR A 41 -13.74 2.31 10.21
N ASP A 42 -13.10 2.96 11.18
CA ASP A 42 -12.81 4.39 11.12
C ASP A 42 -11.87 4.71 9.95
N VAL A 43 -12.03 5.91 9.42
CA VAL A 43 -11.24 6.42 8.32
C VAL A 43 -10.38 7.57 8.82
N TYR A 44 -9.15 7.66 8.32
CA TYR A 44 -8.25 8.74 8.69
C TYR A 44 -7.59 9.34 7.44
N ALA A 45 -7.61 10.66 7.35
CA ALA A 45 -6.83 11.42 6.39
C ALA A 45 -5.56 11.90 7.10
N ASN A 46 -4.40 11.34 6.77
CA ASN A 46 -3.19 11.42 7.58
C ASN A 46 -3.50 10.94 9.03
N GLU A 47 -3.40 11.82 10.03
CA GLU A 47 -3.74 11.51 11.42
C GLU A 47 -5.13 12.00 11.85
N ARG A 48 -5.84 12.74 10.97
CA ARG A 48 -7.17 13.26 11.25
C ARG A 48 -8.23 12.20 11.08
N LEU A 49 -9.05 11.97 12.11
CA LEU A 49 -10.28 11.17 12.00
C LEU A 49 -11.25 11.85 11.00
N VAL A 50 -11.76 11.05 10.07
CA VAL A 50 -12.71 11.48 9.06
C VAL A 50 -14.13 11.18 9.54
N GLU A 51 -14.92 12.22 9.78
CA GLU A 51 -16.33 12.11 10.11
C GLU A 51 -17.22 12.37 8.89
N THR A 52 -16.73 13.21 7.96
CA THR A 52 -17.43 13.59 6.73
C THR A 52 -16.46 13.58 5.54
N ASP A 53 -16.99 13.58 4.31
CA ASP A 53 -16.18 13.67 3.09
C ASP A 53 -15.37 14.97 3.03
N GLU A 54 -15.92 16.06 3.57
CA GLU A 54 -15.25 17.36 3.62
C GLU A 54 -13.94 17.30 4.45
N ASP A 55 -13.86 16.44 5.47
CA ASP A 55 -12.63 16.27 6.25
C ASP A 55 -11.47 15.77 5.39
N ILE A 56 -11.74 14.88 4.42
CA ILE A 56 -10.75 14.40 3.45
C ILE A 56 -10.31 15.52 2.53
N ILE A 57 -11.30 16.25 1.99
CA ILE A 57 -11.08 17.35 1.05
C ILE A 57 -10.29 18.47 1.71
N GLU A 58 -10.67 18.88 2.93
CA GLU A 58 -9.96 19.89 3.69
C GLU A 58 -8.52 19.49 4.00
N GLU A 59 -8.30 18.23 4.40
CA GLU A 59 -6.95 17.76 4.72
C GLU A 59 -6.07 17.76 3.47
N ALA A 60 -6.58 17.28 2.33
CA ALA A 60 -5.87 17.32 1.05
C ALA A 60 -5.54 18.76 0.62
N ARG A 61 -6.48 19.70 0.78
CA ARG A 61 -6.25 21.12 0.47
C ARG A 61 -5.23 21.76 1.40
N ARG A 62 -5.28 21.48 2.71
CA ARG A 62 -4.35 22.04 3.70
C ARG A 62 -2.90 21.70 3.47
N MET A 63 -2.62 20.54 2.87
CA MET A 63 -1.25 20.11 2.57
C MET A 63 -0.88 20.31 1.09
N ASP A 64 -1.73 20.97 0.29
CA ASP A 64 -1.57 21.10 -1.15
C ASP A 64 -1.30 19.74 -1.82
N ALA A 65 -2.12 18.72 -1.50
CA ALA A 65 -1.90 17.36 -1.94
C ALA A 65 -1.91 17.23 -3.47
N LEU A 66 -0.84 16.69 -4.01
CA LEU A 66 -0.70 16.34 -5.43
C LEU A 66 -1.33 14.98 -5.75
N GLY A 67 -1.64 14.20 -4.72
CA GLY A 67 -2.24 12.89 -4.83
C GLY A 67 -2.51 12.26 -3.46
N THR A 68 -3.15 11.09 -3.49
CA THR A 68 -3.52 10.34 -2.28
C THR A 68 -3.08 8.89 -2.39
N SER A 69 -2.55 8.34 -1.29
CA SER A 69 -2.33 6.91 -1.13
C SER A 69 -3.44 6.30 -0.29
N ILE A 70 -4.10 5.28 -0.82
CA ILE A 70 -5.12 4.51 -0.12
C ILE A 70 -4.43 3.36 0.62
N THR A 71 -4.65 3.30 1.93
CA THR A 71 -4.07 2.27 2.80
C THR A 71 -5.06 1.80 3.84
N GLY A 72 -4.64 0.85 4.66
CA GLY A 72 -5.45 0.28 5.73
C GLY A 72 -4.86 -1.02 6.25
N GLY A 73 -5.73 -1.90 6.74
CA GLY A 73 -5.47 -3.33 6.80
C GLY A 73 -5.48 -3.87 5.37
N GLU A 74 -6.68 -4.14 4.83
CA GLU A 74 -6.84 -4.53 3.43
C GLU A 74 -7.95 -3.70 2.75
N PRO A 75 -7.59 -2.68 1.95
CA PRO A 75 -8.59 -1.81 1.30
C PRO A 75 -9.54 -2.53 0.34
N GLN A 76 -9.13 -3.65 -0.25
CA GLN A 76 -10.00 -4.44 -1.12
C GLN A 76 -11.11 -5.17 -0.36
N GLU A 77 -10.94 -5.47 0.94
CA GLU A 77 -12.02 -6.01 1.79
C GLU A 77 -13.12 -4.96 2.06
N ALA A 78 -12.80 -3.68 1.89
CA ALA A 78 -13.74 -2.56 1.96
C ALA A 78 -14.00 -1.92 0.59
N MET A 79 -14.10 -2.70 -0.47
CA MET A 79 -14.11 -2.27 -1.87
C MET A 79 -15.08 -1.12 -2.18
N GLU A 80 -16.32 -1.16 -1.67
CA GLU A 80 -17.31 -0.09 -1.91
C GLU A 80 -16.82 1.25 -1.34
N LYS A 81 -16.29 1.22 -0.13
CA LYS A 81 -15.75 2.39 0.55
C LYS A 81 -14.51 2.93 -0.18
N THR A 82 -13.62 2.04 -0.56
CA THR A 82 -12.39 2.36 -1.30
C THR A 82 -12.71 3.03 -2.64
N CYS A 83 -13.58 2.43 -3.45
CA CYS A 83 -14.01 3.00 -4.73
C CYS A 83 -14.75 4.33 -4.55
N ARG A 84 -15.54 4.49 -3.51
CA ARG A 84 -16.23 5.74 -3.20
C ARG A 84 -15.23 6.87 -2.94
N TYR A 85 -14.19 6.63 -2.16
CA TYR A 85 -13.18 7.66 -1.87
C TYR A 85 -12.28 7.98 -3.08
N LEU A 86 -11.97 6.98 -3.90
CA LEU A 86 -11.26 7.23 -5.16
C LEU A 86 -12.06 8.19 -6.06
N ARG A 87 -13.36 7.94 -6.26
CA ARG A 87 -14.22 8.83 -7.04
C ARG A 87 -14.31 10.23 -6.42
N LEU A 88 -14.51 10.32 -5.09
CA LEU A 88 -14.53 11.60 -4.38
C LEU A 88 -13.28 12.44 -4.67
N LEU A 89 -12.10 11.81 -4.60
CA LEU A 89 -10.82 12.48 -4.85
C LEU A 89 -10.68 12.94 -6.31
N LYS A 90 -11.10 12.10 -7.28
CA LYS A 90 -11.06 12.45 -8.69
C LYS A 90 -12.10 13.53 -9.04
N ASP A 91 -13.30 13.46 -8.50
CA ASP A 91 -14.36 14.46 -8.71
C ASP A 91 -13.94 15.82 -8.17
N GLU A 92 -13.27 15.88 -7.01
CA GLU A 92 -12.88 17.12 -6.36
C GLU A 92 -11.60 17.75 -6.93
N PHE A 93 -10.56 16.92 -7.20
CA PHE A 93 -9.23 17.41 -7.55
C PHE A 93 -8.85 17.16 -9.02
N GLY A 94 -9.71 16.46 -9.77
CA GLY A 94 -9.49 16.13 -11.19
C GLY A 94 -8.57 14.92 -11.42
N GLU A 95 -8.46 14.54 -12.69
CA GLU A 95 -7.70 13.34 -13.12
C GLU A 95 -6.20 13.41 -12.81
N ASP A 96 -5.64 14.60 -12.70
CA ASP A 96 -4.21 14.80 -12.38
C ASP A 96 -3.87 14.49 -10.92
N HIS A 97 -4.87 14.40 -10.03
CA HIS A 97 -4.67 14.00 -8.64
C HIS A 97 -4.35 12.50 -8.57
N HIS A 98 -3.07 12.19 -8.47
CA HIS A 98 -2.58 10.82 -8.55
C HIS A 98 -2.99 9.98 -7.35
N THR A 99 -3.65 8.86 -7.59
CA THR A 99 -4.06 7.90 -6.56
C THR A 99 -3.26 6.60 -6.65
N HIS A 100 -2.84 6.06 -5.52
CA HIS A 100 -2.34 4.71 -5.47
C HIS A 100 -2.88 3.94 -4.26
N LEU A 101 -2.87 2.61 -4.34
CA LEU A 101 -3.43 1.74 -3.32
C LEU A 101 -2.44 0.63 -2.97
N TYR A 102 -2.33 0.33 -1.68
CA TYR A 102 -1.58 -0.81 -1.15
C TYR A 102 -2.53 -1.97 -0.87
N THR A 103 -2.16 -3.18 -1.30
CA THR A 103 -2.98 -4.38 -1.09
C THR A 103 -2.13 -5.63 -0.89
N GLY A 104 -2.52 -6.48 0.03
CA GLY A 104 -1.91 -7.78 0.30
C GLY A 104 -2.62 -8.95 -0.39
N ILE A 105 -3.64 -8.69 -1.21
CA ILE A 105 -4.39 -9.71 -1.94
C ILE A 105 -4.48 -9.38 -3.42
N THR A 106 -4.67 -10.39 -4.27
CA THR A 106 -4.82 -10.19 -5.72
C THR A 106 -6.20 -9.66 -6.08
N GLY A 107 -7.25 -10.12 -5.40
CA GLY A 107 -8.63 -9.67 -5.60
C GLY A 107 -9.27 -10.03 -6.95
N GLY A 108 -8.46 -10.44 -7.92
CA GLY A 108 -8.90 -10.85 -9.26
C GLY A 108 -9.37 -9.71 -10.18
N ARG A 109 -9.66 -10.05 -11.44
CA ARG A 109 -9.98 -9.08 -12.52
C ARG A 109 -11.13 -8.13 -12.17
N GLU A 110 -12.19 -8.61 -11.55
CA GLU A 110 -13.33 -7.76 -11.24
C GLU A 110 -12.96 -6.63 -10.25
N ASN A 111 -12.15 -6.93 -9.26
CA ASN A 111 -11.67 -5.89 -8.34
C ASN A 111 -10.77 -4.88 -9.05
N MET A 112 -9.88 -5.33 -9.93
CA MET A 112 -9.01 -4.45 -10.72
C MET A 112 -9.84 -3.51 -11.59
N ARG A 113 -10.83 -4.04 -12.30
CA ARG A 113 -11.75 -3.25 -13.12
C ARG A 113 -12.48 -2.18 -12.28
N ARG A 114 -13.01 -2.55 -11.12
CA ARG A 114 -13.72 -1.62 -10.21
C ARG A 114 -12.82 -0.52 -9.68
N LEU A 115 -11.59 -0.84 -9.32
CA LEU A 115 -10.59 0.14 -8.84
C LEU A 115 -10.22 1.11 -9.96
N SER A 116 -9.94 0.61 -11.16
CA SER A 116 -9.66 1.43 -12.34
C SER A 116 -10.83 2.37 -12.68
N GLU A 117 -12.06 1.85 -12.78
CA GLU A 117 -13.28 2.63 -13.02
C GLU A 117 -13.56 3.67 -11.92
N ALA A 118 -13.01 3.47 -10.73
CA ALA A 118 -13.10 4.44 -9.64
C ALA A 118 -11.99 5.50 -9.69
N GLY A 119 -11.02 5.38 -10.60
CA GLY A 119 -9.95 6.35 -10.80
C GLY A 119 -8.63 5.99 -10.09
N LEU A 120 -8.35 4.70 -9.85
CA LEU A 120 -7.05 4.29 -9.33
C LEU A 120 -5.99 4.33 -10.44
N ASP A 121 -4.89 5.05 -10.23
CA ASP A 121 -3.80 5.18 -11.19
C ASP A 121 -2.70 4.11 -11.01
N GLU A 122 -2.41 3.74 -9.75
CA GLU A 122 -1.29 2.86 -9.43
C GLU A 122 -1.69 1.88 -8.32
N ILE A 123 -1.41 0.59 -8.51
CA ILE A 123 -1.66 -0.44 -7.51
C ILE A 123 -0.36 -1.09 -7.07
N ARG A 124 -0.15 -1.19 -5.75
CA ARG A 124 1.05 -1.74 -5.15
C ARG A 124 0.72 -3.00 -4.38
N PHE A 125 1.10 -4.12 -4.94
CA PHE A 125 0.88 -5.42 -4.34
C PHE A 125 1.95 -5.73 -3.30
N HIS A 126 1.53 -6.39 -2.24
CA HIS A 126 2.35 -6.87 -1.15
C HIS A 126 2.12 -8.37 -0.97
N PRO A 127 2.75 -9.25 -1.79
CA PRO A 127 2.62 -10.68 -1.61
C PRO A 127 3.17 -11.12 -0.24
N PRO A 128 2.66 -12.21 0.35
CA PRO A 128 3.21 -12.73 1.59
C PRO A 128 4.70 -13.01 1.43
N TYR A 129 5.48 -12.69 2.46
CA TYR A 129 6.93 -12.94 2.46
C TYR A 129 7.28 -14.39 2.09
N GLU A 130 6.49 -15.33 2.57
CA GLU A 130 6.67 -16.76 2.34
C GLU A 130 6.49 -17.18 0.88
N GLN A 131 5.92 -16.33 0.04
CA GLN A 131 5.67 -16.60 -1.38
C GLN A 131 6.66 -15.90 -2.31
N TRP A 132 7.58 -15.10 -1.81
CA TRP A 132 8.45 -14.30 -2.67
C TRP A 132 9.35 -15.15 -3.59
N GLY A 133 9.73 -16.35 -3.19
CA GLY A 133 10.49 -17.27 -4.03
C GLY A 133 9.66 -18.01 -5.10
N GLU A 134 8.35 -17.87 -5.12
CA GLU A 134 7.46 -18.69 -5.97
C GLU A 134 6.37 -17.84 -6.64
N LEU A 135 6.71 -16.67 -7.22
CA LEU A 135 5.73 -15.78 -7.84
C LEU A 135 5.39 -16.14 -9.30
N HIS A 136 6.32 -16.79 -10.01
CA HIS A 136 6.11 -17.21 -11.40
C HIS A 136 4.96 -18.22 -11.54
N GLY A 137 4.09 -18.00 -12.54
CA GLY A 137 2.95 -18.86 -12.83
C GLY A 137 1.85 -18.81 -11.77
N THR A 138 1.90 -17.86 -10.84
CA THR A 138 0.90 -17.69 -9.79
C THR A 138 -0.09 -16.58 -10.10
N GLU A 139 -1.11 -16.45 -9.25
CA GLU A 139 -2.06 -15.34 -9.30
C GLU A 139 -1.39 -13.96 -9.17
N TRP A 140 -0.18 -13.87 -8.56
CA TRP A 140 0.56 -12.62 -8.44
C TRP A 140 1.10 -12.13 -9.78
N GLU A 141 1.61 -13.01 -10.62
CA GLU A 141 2.02 -12.66 -11.97
C GLU A 141 0.81 -12.30 -12.84
N GLU A 142 -0.25 -13.09 -12.75
CA GLU A 142 -1.50 -12.85 -13.51
C GLU A 142 -2.10 -11.48 -13.15
N ILE A 143 -2.19 -11.13 -11.86
CA ILE A 143 -2.83 -9.89 -11.44
C ILE A 143 -2.07 -8.63 -11.86
N LEU A 144 -0.74 -8.69 -11.97
CA LEU A 144 0.05 -7.58 -12.51
C LEU A 144 -0.33 -7.30 -13.98
N HIS A 145 -0.49 -8.36 -14.79
CA HIS A 145 -0.95 -8.22 -16.17
C HIS A 145 -2.37 -7.66 -16.23
N ILE A 146 -3.28 -8.18 -15.41
CA ILE A 146 -4.68 -7.72 -15.35
C ILE A 146 -4.72 -6.24 -14.97
N ALA A 147 -4.00 -5.81 -13.94
CA ALA A 147 -3.99 -4.42 -13.51
C ALA A 147 -3.50 -3.48 -14.64
N ARG A 148 -2.49 -3.90 -15.40
CA ARG A 148 -1.99 -3.15 -16.56
C ARG A 148 -3.02 -3.09 -17.69
N GLU A 149 -3.72 -4.19 -17.98
CA GLU A 149 -4.81 -4.23 -18.97
C GLU A 149 -5.97 -3.30 -18.60
N GLU A 150 -6.25 -3.16 -17.30
CA GLU A 150 -7.27 -2.24 -16.79
C GLU A 150 -6.75 -0.77 -16.69
N GLY A 151 -5.53 -0.49 -17.16
CA GLY A 151 -4.98 0.88 -17.28
C GLY A 151 -4.27 1.41 -16.04
N MET A 152 -4.05 0.61 -15.02
CA MET A 152 -3.29 0.97 -13.83
C MET A 152 -1.79 0.64 -13.99
N THR A 153 -0.95 1.31 -13.22
CA THR A 153 0.47 0.97 -13.07
C THR A 153 0.63 -0.07 -11.96
N PRO A 154 0.93 -1.36 -12.28
CA PRO A 154 1.12 -2.39 -11.27
C PRO A 154 2.54 -2.41 -10.72
N ALA A 155 2.68 -2.52 -9.41
CA ALA A 155 3.97 -2.54 -8.74
C ALA A 155 3.96 -3.48 -7.52
N PHE A 156 5.15 -3.74 -7.00
CA PHE A 156 5.29 -4.26 -5.65
C PHE A 156 5.71 -3.15 -4.69
N GLU A 157 5.23 -3.27 -3.46
CA GLU A 157 5.75 -2.51 -2.32
C GLU A 157 5.96 -3.46 -1.15
N ILE A 158 7.21 -3.63 -0.76
CA ILE A 158 7.64 -4.63 0.22
C ILE A 158 8.54 -4.01 1.29
N PRO A 159 8.58 -4.56 2.51
CA PRO A 159 9.56 -4.16 3.51
C PRO A 159 10.97 -4.63 3.11
N GLY A 160 11.99 -3.94 3.58
CA GLY A 160 13.40 -4.26 3.37
C GLY A 160 13.84 -5.51 4.12
N ILE A 161 13.14 -6.62 3.92
CA ILE A 161 13.52 -7.97 4.35
C ILE A 161 14.36 -8.58 3.24
N ARG A 162 15.36 -9.39 3.61
CA ARG A 162 16.20 -10.08 2.62
C ARG A 162 15.31 -10.91 1.67
N ALA A 163 15.34 -10.55 0.39
CA ALA A 163 14.64 -11.28 -0.65
C ALA A 163 15.46 -12.50 -1.14
N GLU A 164 14.75 -13.53 -1.57
CA GLU A 164 15.31 -14.65 -2.31
C GLU A 164 15.77 -14.22 -3.72
N GLU A 165 16.73 -14.92 -4.31
CA GLU A 165 17.23 -14.62 -5.65
C GLU A 165 16.11 -14.69 -6.70
N GLU A 166 15.22 -15.67 -6.56
CA GLU A 166 14.06 -15.89 -7.42
C GLU A 166 13.10 -14.68 -7.45
N PHE A 167 12.94 -13.96 -6.32
CA PHE A 167 12.17 -12.73 -6.30
C PHE A 167 12.82 -11.64 -7.14
N LEU A 168 14.13 -11.50 -7.05
CA LEU A 168 14.87 -10.51 -7.82
C LEU A 168 14.84 -10.84 -9.33
N GLU A 169 14.96 -12.12 -9.69
CA GLU A 169 14.82 -12.58 -11.07
C GLU A 169 13.41 -12.25 -11.61
N PHE A 170 12.36 -12.54 -10.83
CA PHE A 170 10.98 -12.19 -11.19
C PHE A 170 10.78 -10.69 -11.44
N LEU A 171 11.40 -9.84 -10.64
CA LEU A 171 11.35 -8.38 -10.87
C LEU A 171 12.11 -7.96 -12.13
N ASP A 172 13.27 -8.56 -12.39
CA ASP A 172 14.11 -8.23 -13.56
C ASP A 172 13.45 -8.65 -14.88
N GLU A 173 12.59 -9.64 -14.87
CA GLU A 173 11.78 -10.04 -16.03
C GLU A 173 10.67 -9.03 -16.38
N GLY A 174 10.46 -8.02 -15.54
CA GLY A 174 9.57 -6.90 -15.84
C GLY A 174 8.08 -7.19 -15.66
N ALA A 175 7.73 -8.16 -14.82
CA ALA A 175 6.33 -8.44 -14.49
C ALA A 175 5.65 -7.23 -13.84
N ALA A 176 6.33 -6.54 -12.91
CA ALA A 176 5.91 -5.27 -12.32
C ALA A 176 6.61 -4.08 -12.97
N ASP A 177 5.97 -2.90 -12.96
CA ASP A 177 6.56 -1.68 -13.53
C ASP A 177 7.66 -1.10 -12.63
N PHE A 178 7.57 -1.36 -11.32
CA PHE A 178 8.61 -1.06 -10.33
C PHE A 178 8.39 -1.89 -9.05
N CYS A 179 9.43 -1.91 -8.21
CA CYS A 179 9.34 -2.39 -6.83
C CYS A 179 9.81 -1.29 -5.89
N ASN A 180 8.98 -0.92 -4.93
CA ASN A 180 9.35 -0.01 -3.86
C ASN A 180 9.72 -0.83 -2.61
N ILE A 181 10.90 -0.60 -2.07
CA ILE A 181 11.38 -1.27 -0.86
C ILE A 181 11.35 -0.26 0.26
N ASN A 182 10.45 -0.48 1.23
CA ASN A 182 10.33 0.36 2.40
C ASN A 182 11.34 -0.03 3.47
N GLU A 183 11.75 0.93 4.29
CA GLU A 183 12.51 0.62 5.50
C GLU A 183 11.74 -0.42 6.33
N PHE A 184 12.46 -1.44 6.80
CA PHE A 184 11.85 -2.46 7.65
C PHE A 184 11.81 -1.96 9.08
N GLU A 185 10.60 -1.76 9.60
CA GLU A 185 10.39 -1.01 10.83
C GLU A 185 9.65 -1.82 11.89
N MET A 186 10.07 -1.61 13.15
CA MET A 186 9.32 -2.02 14.33
C MET A 186 8.36 -0.91 14.78
N SER A 187 7.16 -1.31 15.14
CA SER A 187 6.09 -0.47 15.71
C SER A 187 5.49 -1.13 16.94
N ASP A 188 4.58 -0.45 17.62
CA ASP A 188 3.78 -1.06 18.70
C ASP A 188 2.95 -2.28 18.21
N GLY A 189 2.55 -2.26 16.94
CA GLY A 189 1.75 -3.32 16.33
C GLY A 189 2.50 -4.60 15.98
N ASN A 190 3.83 -4.55 15.79
CA ASN A 190 4.62 -5.70 15.33
C ASN A 190 5.82 -6.06 16.22
N TYR A 191 6.23 -5.18 17.13
CA TYR A 191 7.47 -5.27 17.89
C TYR A 191 7.71 -6.66 18.53
N ARG A 192 6.71 -7.21 19.24
CA ARG A 192 6.83 -8.49 19.92
C ARG A 192 7.07 -9.64 18.93
N ARG A 193 6.29 -9.66 17.83
CA ARG A 193 6.38 -10.71 16.81
C ARG A 193 7.72 -10.68 16.07
N MET A 194 8.24 -9.48 15.84
CA MET A 194 9.55 -9.30 15.20
C MET A 194 10.69 -9.73 16.12
N GLN A 195 10.64 -9.40 17.41
CA GLN A 195 11.61 -9.87 18.39
C GLN A 195 11.60 -11.40 18.52
N GLU A 196 10.43 -12.06 18.51
CA GLU A 196 10.32 -13.53 18.53
C GLU A 196 10.99 -14.19 17.32
N LYS A 197 11.10 -13.46 16.19
CA LYS A 197 11.82 -13.88 14.99
C LYS A 197 13.31 -13.48 14.97
N GLY A 198 13.79 -12.83 16.03
CA GLY A 198 15.19 -12.46 16.17
C GLY A 198 15.59 -11.14 15.53
N TYR A 199 14.62 -10.32 15.12
CA TYR A 199 14.91 -8.96 14.64
C TYR A 199 15.20 -8.03 15.81
N GLU A 200 16.16 -7.13 15.62
CA GLU A 200 16.58 -6.12 16.60
C GLU A 200 16.51 -4.73 15.99
N LEU A 201 16.33 -3.73 16.86
CA LEU A 201 16.39 -2.32 16.43
C LEU A 201 17.83 -1.92 16.11
N GLN A 202 18.01 -1.14 15.07
CA GLN A 202 19.29 -0.53 14.76
C GLN A 202 19.68 0.46 15.87
N ASP A 203 20.95 0.42 16.29
CA ASP A 203 21.46 1.33 17.31
C ASP A 203 21.20 2.80 16.97
N GLY A 204 20.56 3.51 17.90
CA GLY A 204 20.22 4.93 17.74
C GLY A 204 18.98 5.24 16.89
N HIS A 205 18.28 4.23 16.42
CA HIS A 205 17.00 4.37 15.71
C HIS A 205 15.82 3.98 16.60
N MET A 206 14.66 4.64 16.37
CA MET A 206 13.45 4.34 17.12
C MET A 206 12.59 3.24 16.50
N SER A 207 12.73 2.99 15.20
CA SER A 207 11.89 2.05 14.44
C SER A 207 12.67 1.14 13.50
N ALA A 208 13.77 1.62 12.90
CA ALA A 208 14.50 0.86 11.89
C ALA A 208 15.11 -0.43 12.45
N VAL A 209 14.95 -1.53 11.70
CA VAL A 209 15.50 -2.84 12.03
C VAL A 209 16.94 -2.95 11.54
N GLU A 210 17.81 -3.61 12.30
CA GLU A 210 19.20 -3.83 11.92
C GLU A 210 19.28 -4.61 10.60
N GLY A 211 20.07 -4.10 9.65
CA GLY A 211 20.25 -4.71 8.34
C GLY A 211 19.14 -4.41 7.32
N SER A 212 18.21 -3.51 7.61
CA SER A 212 17.12 -3.12 6.69
C SER A 212 17.51 -2.06 5.65
N LYS A 213 18.80 -1.75 5.50
CA LYS A 213 19.34 -0.79 4.51
C LYS A 213 20.14 -1.48 3.44
#